data_3615ebdca3153aa72a0b7f9ab29c9b82
#
_entry.id   3615ebdca3153aa72a0b7f9ab29c9b82
#
_cell.length_a   1.000
_cell.length_b   1.000
_cell.length_c   1.000
_cell.angle_alpha   90.00
_cell.angle_beta   90.00
_cell.angle_gamma   90.00
#
_symmetry.space_group_name_H-M   'P 1'
#
loop_
_entity.id
_entity.type
_entity.pdbx_description
1 polymer ?
#
loop_
_entity_poly.entity_id
_entity_poly.type
_entity_poly.pdbx_seq_one_letter_code
_entity_poly.pdbx_strand_id
1 'polypeptide(L)'
;MAHKGFTIWFTGLSGAGKSTLSEVIEQHLKERGRKVEVLDGDIVRTHLSKGLGFSREDRDTNIKRIAFVCSLLTRNDVICISAAISPYREARQWAREQIGNFVEVYVKCSIEVCRQRDVKGLYKLVDEGKLKGFTGVDDPYEEPEHPELVVETDQESVEESVRRIFAKLEELGYLEPEAQEMHEDDARVVTEPPQGDRKPPQGDRKGSPLLYSRLARRGRV
;
A
#
# COMPACT_ATOMS: atom_id res chain seq x y z
N MET A 1 -6.61 17.99 -12.81
CA MET A 1 -7.99 17.65 -12.42
C MET A 1 -8.09 17.59 -10.90
N ALA A 2 -9.28 17.83 -10.33
CA ALA A 2 -9.44 17.65 -8.87
C ALA A 2 -9.29 16.15 -8.54
N HIS A 3 -8.43 15.84 -7.60
CA HIS A 3 -8.21 14.47 -7.17
C HIS A 3 -9.39 13.99 -6.33
N LYS A 4 -10.09 12.97 -6.78
CA LYS A 4 -11.23 12.38 -6.07
C LYS A 4 -10.72 11.50 -4.91
N GLY A 5 -11.28 11.68 -3.72
CA GLY A 5 -11.03 10.79 -2.58
C GLY A 5 -11.73 9.45 -2.76
N PHE A 6 -11.10 8.40 -2.23
CA PHE A 6 -11.65 7.04 -2.19
C PHE A 6 -11.05 6.27 -1.00
N THR A 7 -11.65 5.16 -0.65
CA THR A 7 -11.15 4.30 0.43
C THR A 7 -10.68 2.96 -0.13
N ILE A 8 -9.42 2.60 0.16
CA ILE A 8 -8.91 1.24 0.04
C ILE A 8 -9.22 0.52 1.35
N TRP A 9 -10.06 -0.49 1.30
CA TRP A 9 -10.47 -1.26 2.46
C TRP A 9 -9.82 -2.63 2.47
N PHE A 10 -8.74 -2.77 3.22
CA PHE A 10 -8.13 -4.07 3.43
C PHE A 10 -8.94 -4.90 4.42
N THR A 11 -9.20 -6.15 4.06
CA THR A 11 -9.75 -7.18 4.96
C THR A 11 -8.90 -8.44 4.88
N GLY A 12 -8.87 -9.24 5.92
CA GLY A 12 -8.07 -10.47 5.99
C GLY A 12 -7.60 -10.78 7.41
N LEU A 13 -7.08 -11.97 7.63
CA LEU A 13 -6.64 -12.47 8.94
C LEU A 13 -5.51 -11.62 9.55
N SER A 14 -5.29 -11.75 10.85
CA SER A 14 -4.09 -11.22 11.50
C SER A 14 -2.85 -11.86 10.88
N GLY A 15 -1.79 -11.09 10.62
CA GLY A 15 -0.59 -11.64 9.95
C GLY A 15 -0.69 -11.79 8.43
N ALA A 16 -1.85 -11.49 7.80
CA ALA A 16 -2.01 -11.58 6.34
C ALA A 16 -1.24 -10.51 5.54
N GLY A 17 -0.63 -9.49 6.18
CA GLY A 17 0.18 -8.49 5.47
C GLY A 17 -0.52 -7.15 5.20
N LYS A 18 -1.72 -6.90 5.76
CA LYS A 18 -2.48 -5.65 5.54
C LYS A 18 -1.70 -4.39 5.88
N SER A 19 -1.04 -4.34 7.04
CA SER A 19 -0.26 -3.16 7.46
C SER A 19 0.95 -2.93 6.55
N THR A 20 1.66 -3.99 6.15
CA THR A 20 2.78 -3.91 5.21
C THR A 20 2.35 -3.32 3.86
N LEU A 21 1.24 -3.82 3.30
CA LEU A 21 0.70 -3.31 2.05
C LEU A 21 0.23 -1.85 2.19
N SER A 22 -0.41 -1.50 3.32
CA SER A 22 -0.88 -0.13 3.54
C SER A 22 0.26 0.88 3.64
N GLU A 23 1.38 0.53 4.30
CA GLU A 23 2.56 1.38 4.42
C GLU A 23 3.20 1.66 3.04
N VAL A 24 3.39 0.61 2.23
CA VAL A 24 3.99 0.77 0.88
C VAL A 24 3.07 1.58 -0.03
N ILE A 25 1.77 1.32 -0.02
CA ILE A 25 0.79 2.05 -0.86
C ILE A 25 0.67 3.51 -0.40
N GLU A 26 0.67 3.76 0.91
CA GLU A 26 0.66 5.12 1.46
C GLU A 26 1.85 5.92 0.93
N GLN A 27 3.05 5.34 0.99
CA GLN A 27 4.26 5.99 0.51
C GLN A 27 4.15 6.35 -0.99
N HIS A 28 3.80 5.39 -1.84
CA HIS A 28 3.66 5.62 -3.29
C HIS A 28 2.59 6.68 -3.61
N LEU A 29 1.46 6.67 -2.91
CA LEU A 29 0.42 7.69 -3.10
C LEU A 29 0.88 9.08 -2.67
N LYS A 30 1.65 9.19 -1.58
CA LYS A 30 2.25 10.45 -1.13
C LYS A 30 3.30 10.97 -2.11
N GLU A 31 4.13 10.09 -2.67
CA GLU A 31 5.10 10.44 -3.72
C GLU A 31 4.40 10.98 -4.99
N ARG A 32 3.20 10.48 -5.30
CA ARG A 32 2.32 11.02 -6.35
C ARG A 32 1.56 12.29 -5.93
N GLY A 33 1.92 12.92 -4.81
CA GLY A 33 1.31 14.17 -4.32
C GLY A 33 -0.13 14.02 -3.81
N ARG A 34 -0.58 12.79 -3.47
CA ARG A 34 -1.94 12.54 -2.98
C ARG A 34 -2.02 12.76 -1.46
N LYS A 35 -3.17 13.23 -1.01
CA LYS A 35 -3.49 13.28 0.42
C LYS A 35 -3.95 11.90 0.86
N VAL A 36 -3.26 11.29 1.80
CA VAL A 36 -3.53 9.92 2.27
C VAL A 36 -3.57 9.87 3.78
N GLU A 37 -4.54 9.15 4.32
CA GLU A 37 -4.65 8.82 5.74
C GLU A 37 -4.81 7.31 5.92
N VAL A 38 -4.05 6.74 6.85
CA VAL A 38 -4.09 5.31 7.18
C VAL A 38 -4.79 5.08 8.50
N LEU A 39 -5.83 4.26 8.49
CA LEU A 39 -6.54 3.78 9.66
C LEU A 39 -6.14 2.31 9.93
N ASP A 40 -4.97 2.13 10.55
CA ASP A 40 -4.52 0.81 11.01
C ASP A 40 -5.33 0.37 12.24
N GLY A 41 -5.66 -0.91 12.30
CA GLY A 41 -6.54 -1.46 13.32
C GLY A 41 -6.04 -1.27 14.76
N ASP A 42 -4.72 -1.28 15.00
CA ASP A 42 -4.15 -1.11 16.32
C ASP A 42 -4.19 0.36 16.76
N ILE A 43 -3.87 1.27 15.85
CA ILE A 43 -3.96 2.73 16.09
C ILE A 43 -5.40 3.12 16.36
N VAL A 44 -6.33 2.61 15.54
CA VAL A 44 -7.77 2.83 15.71
C VAL A 44 -8.26 2.37 17.08
N ARG A 45 -7.84 1.18 17.53
CA ARG A 45 -8.23 0.65 18.83
C ARG A 45 -7.69 1.48 20.00
N THR A 46 -6.52 2.08 19.83
CA THR A 46 -5.92 2.93 20.85
C THR A 46 -6.66 4.27 20.99
N HIS A 47 -7.06 4.90 19.90
CA HIS A 47 -7.58 6.26 19.89
C HIS A 47 -9.09 6.34 19.65
N LEU A 48 -9.57 5.75 18.56
CA LEU A 48 -10.98 5.87 18.12
C LEU A 48 -11.91 4.88 18.83
N SER A 49 -11.40 3.67 19.11
CA SER A 49 -12.20 2.57 19.66
C SER A 49 -11.70 2.09 21.01
N LYS A 50 -11.07 2.98 21.78
CA LYS A 50 -10.64 2.68 23.14
C LYS A 50 -11.83 2.24 24.00
N GLY A 51 -11.66 1.11 24.68
CA GLY A 51 -12.70 0.54 25.55
C GLY A 51 -13.60 -0.50 24.89
N LEU A 52 -13.55 -0.66 23.55
CA LEU A 52 -14.20 -1.79 22.88
C LEU A 52 -13.42 -3.09 23.12
N GLY A 53 -14.14 -4.17 23.38
CA GLY A 53 -13.63 -5.53 23.46
C GLY A 53 -13.52 -6.21 22.08
N PHE A 54 -13.70 -7.55 22.09
CA PHE A 54 -13.62 -8.39 20.90
C PHE A 54 -14.91 -9.20 20.66
N SER A 55 -16.02 -8.84 21.33
CA SER A 55 -17.32 -9.38 20.99
C SER A 55 -17.70 -9.02 19.55
N ARG A 56 -18.64 -9.73 18.96
CA ARG A 56 -19.18 -9.41 17.63
C ARG A 56 -19.65 -7.97 17.55
N GLU A 57 -20.40 -7.53 18.55
CA GLU A 57 -20.94 -6.17 18.63
C GLU A 57 -19.83 -5.11 18.73
N ASP A 58 -18.78 -5.36 19.53
CA ASP A 58 -17.64 -4.46 19.64
C ASP A 58 -16.86 -4.36 18.32
N ARG A 59 -16.71 -5.50 17.63
CA ARG A 59 -16.06 -5.54 16.30
C ARG A 59 -16.86 -4.76 15.27
N ASP A 60 -18.17 -4.96 15.23
CA ASP A 60 -19.06 -4.22 14.32
C ASP A 60 -19.04 -2.73 14.64
N THR A 61 -19.07 -2.36 15.91
CA THR A 61 -18.96 -0.96 16.35
C THR A 61 -17.63 -0.36 15.92
N ASN A 62 -16.52 -1.10 16.07
CA ASN A 62 -15.20 -0.67 15.62
C ASN A 62 -15.19 -0.41 14.11
N ILE A 63 -15.71 -1.34 13.31
CA ILE A 63 -15.77 -1.20 11.85
C ILE A 63 -16.65 -0.02 11.43
N LYS A 64 -17.80 0.18 12.06
CA LYS A 64 -18.66 1.32 11.80
C LYS A 64 -17.98 2.66 12.13
N ARG A 65 -17.20 2.75 13.20
CA ARG A 65 -16.42 3.95 13.53
C ARG A 65 -15.34 4.22 12.47
N ILE A 66 -14.60 3.20 12.05
CA ILE A 66 -13.61 3.31 10.97
C ILE A 66 -14.29 3.81 9.69
N ALA A 67 -15.37 3.18 9.29
CA ALA A 67 -16.11 3.54 8.08
C ALA A 67 -16.65 4.98 8.11
N PHE A 68 -17.12 5.44 9.27
CA PHE A 68 -17.53 6.82 9.43
C PHE A 68 -16.39 7.81 9.20
N VAL A 69 -15.22 7.56 9.80
CA VAL A 69 -14.03 8.41 9.57
C VAL A 69 -13.60 8.35 8.11
N CYS A 70 -13.55 7.15 7.49
CA CYS A 70 -13.23 7.00 6.07
C CYS A 70 -14.21 7.81 5.20
N SER A 71 -15.52 7.79 5.50
CA SER A 71 -16.52 8.53 4.73
C SER A 71 -16.29 10.05 4.80
N LEU A 72 -15.88 10.57 5.98
CA LEU A 72 -15.53 11.98 6.14
C LEU A 72 -14.32 12.38 5.33
N LEU A 73 -13.27 11.56 5.35
CA LEU A 73 -12.03 11.80 4.62
C LEU A 73 -12.26 11.71 3.11
N THR A 74 -12.90 10.64 2.67
CA THR A 74 -13.16 10.36 1.25
C THR A 74 -13.95 11.47 0.56
N ARG A 75 -15.01 11.99 1.21
CA ARG A 75 -15.82 13.11 0.64
C ARG A 75 -15.10 14.45 0.64
N ASN A 76 -13.94 14.56 1.32
CA ASN A 76 -13.06 15.73 1.32
C ASN A 76 -11.77 15.51 0.51
N ASP A 77 -11.84 14.64 -0.51
CA ASP A 77 -10.76 14.38 -1.46
C ASP A 77 -9.47 13.82 -0.83
N VAL A 78 -9.61 13.11 0.29
CA VAL A 78 -8.52 12.36 0.92
C VAL A 78 -8.66 10.88 0.58
N ILE A 79 -7.56 10.25 0.20
CA ILE A 79 -7.49 8.79 0.07
C ILE A 79 -7.38 8.20 1.47
N CYS A 80 -8.26 7.27 1.79
CA CYS A 80 -8.23 6.58 3.07
C CYS A 80 -7.81 5.13 2.88
N ILE A 81 -6.88 4.62 3.68
CA ILE A 81 -6.49 3.22 3.70
C ILE A 81 -6.90 2.63 5.04
N SER A 82 -7.87 1.72 5.04
CA SER A 82 -8.28 0.99 6.24
C SER A 82 -7.58 -0.37 6.29
N ALA A 83 -6.78 -0.63 7.32
CA ALA A 83 -6.06 -1.89 7.52
C ALA A 83 -6.57 -2.63 8.76
N ALA A 84 -7.82 -3.08 8.74
CA ALA A 84 -8.47 -3.83 9.80
C ALA A 84 -8.86 -5.24 9.35
N ILE A 85 -8.99 -6.19 10.29
CA ILE A 85 -9.45 -7.56 9.97
C ILE A 85 -10.84 -7.51 9.34
N SER A 86 -11.78 -6.72 9.92
CA SER A 86 -13.18 -6.57 9.48
C SER A 86 -13.85 -7.91 9.12
N PRO A 87 -14.05 -8.80 10.12
CA PRO A 87 -14.32 -10.21 9.85
C PRO A 87 -15.70 -10.50 9.26
N TYR A 88 -16.69 -9.64 9.45
CA TYR A 88 -18.08 -9.90 9.09
C TYR A 88 -18.48 -9.17 7.81
N ARG A 89 -19.12 -9.88 6.88
CA ARG A 89 -19.59 -9.36 5.58
C ARG A 89 -20.54 -8.19 5.74
N GLU A 90 -21.49 -8.31 6.67
CA GLU A 90 -22.50 -7.29 6.93
C GLU A 90 -21.84 -5.95 7.30
N ALA A 91 -20.83 -5.96 8.18
CA ALA A 91 -20.12 -4.76 8.60
C ALA A 91 -19.34 -4.13 7.44
N ARG A 92 -18.71 -4.94 6.56
CA ARG A 92 -18.03 -4.45 5.36
C ARG A 92 -18.98 -3.89 4.33
N GLN A 93 -20.12 -4.56 4.11
CA GLN A 93 -21.17 -4.07 3.22
C GLN A 93 -21.73 -2.72 3.70
N TRP A 94 -22.00 -2.59 5.00
CA TRP A 94 -22.41 -1.32 5.58
C TRP A 94 -21.34 -0.23 5.36
N ALA A 95 -20.07 -0.55 5.56
CA ALA A 95 -18.97 0.40 5.31
C ALA A 95 -18.93 0.85 3.84
N ARG A 96 -19.09 -0.07 2.89
CA ARG A 96 -19.18 0.22 1.46
C ARG A 96 -20.28 1.22 1.13
N GLU A 97 -21.47 1.01 1.69
CA GLU A 97 -22.64 1.89 1.48
C GLU A 97 -22.42 3.29 2.06
N GLN A 98 -21.79 3.38 3.23
CA GLN A 98 -21.52 4.66 3.89
C GLN A 98 -20.42 5.49 3.19
N ILE A 99 -19.43 4.84 2.61
CA ILE A 99 -18.27 5.50 2.00
C ILE A 99 -18.52 5.84 0.52
N GLY A 100 -19.17 4.95 -0.21
CA GLY A 100 -19.46 5.07 -1.65
C GLY A 100 -18.26 4.81 -2.54
N ASN A 101 -17.22 5.65 -2.50
CA ASN A 101 -15.97 5.39 -3.23
C ASN A 101 -15.11 4.39 -2.46
N PHE A 102 -15.40 3.13 -2.62
CA PHE A 102 -14.87 2.04 -1.79
C PHE A 102 -14.28 0.94 -2.67
N VAL A 103 -13.08 0.52 -2.34
CA VAL A 103 -12.35 -0.56 -3.02
C VAL A 103 -11.99 -1.60 -1.98
N GLU A 104 -12.69 -2.72 -1.96
CA GLU A 104 -12.41 -3.83 -1.04
C GLU A 104 -11.27 -4.67 -1.61
N VAL A 105 -10.19 -4.78 -0.84
CA VAL A 105 -9.06 -5.63 -1.16
C VAL A 105 -8.99 -6.75 -0.13
N TYR A 106 -9.25 -7.97 -0.57
CA TYR A 106 -9.07 -9.14 0.26
C TYR A 106 -7.60 -9.56 0.27
N VAL A 107 -6.97 -9.35 1.41
CA VAL A 107 -5.58 -9.79 1.66
C VAL A 107 -5.66 -11.21 2.18
N LYS A 108 -5.68 -12.16 1.22
CA LYS A 108 -5.80 -13.60 1.47
C LYS A 108 -4.46 -14.17 1.86
N CYS A 109 -4.46 -14.98 2.89
CA CYS A 109 -3.30 -15.73 3.35
C CYS A 109 -3.81 -16.93 4.15
N SER A 110 -3.22 -18.09 3.96
CA SER A 110 -3.56 -19.27 4.73
C SER A 110 -3.28 -19.05 6.23
N ILE A 111 -4.10 -19.65 7.08
CA ILE A 111 -3.97 -19.50 8.52
C ILE A 111 -2.64 -20.07 9.02
N GLU A 112 -2.13 -21.11 8.36
CA GLU A 112 -0.86 -21.75 8.66
C GLU A 112 0.30 -20.76 8.46
N VAL A 113 0.30 -20.02 7.35
CA VAL A 113 1.31 -19.00 7.06
C VAL A 113 1.15 -17.81 8.00
N CYS A 114 -0.09 -17.38 8.28
CA CYS A 114 -0.34 -16.33 9.28
C CYS A 114 0.21 -16.70 10.67
N ARG A 115 0.03 -17.96 11.10
CA ARG A 115 0.60 -18.49 12.35
C ARG A 115 2.13 -18.51 12.34
N GLN A 116 2.74 -18.91 11.23
CA GLN A 116 4.20 -18.91 11.09
C GLN A 116 4.77 -17.48 11.17
N ARG A 117 4.09 -16.52 10.57
CA ARG A 117 4.50 -15.11 10.61
C ARG A 117 4.37 -14.53 12.02
N ASP A 118 3.26 -14.76 12.67
CA ASP A 118 2.82 -14.31 14.02
C ASP A 118 3.52 -13.06 14.57
N VAL A 119 3.62 -12.03 13.74
CA VAL A 119 4.39 -10.78 14.00
C VAL A 119 4.04 -10.15 15.36
N LYS A 120 2.78 -10.34 15.80
CA LYS A 120 2.24 -9.76 17.04
C LYS A 120 2.23 -10.75 18.22
N GLY A 121 2.65 -12.00 18.00
CA GLY A 121 2.59 -13.07 19.01
C GLY A 121 1.17 -13.48 19.41
N LEU A 122 0.15 -13.13 18.63
CA LEU A 122 -1.26 -13.36 18.98
C LEU A 122 -1.65 -14.84 18.82
N TYR A 123 -1.16 -15.50 17.77
CA TYR A 123 -1.42 -16.93 17.54
C TYR A 123 -0.78 -17.77 18.66
N LYS A 124 0.42 -17.40 19.12
CA LYS A 124 1.06 -18.03 20.27
C LYS A 124 0.20 -17.90 21.53
N LEU A 125 -0.39 -16.73 21.78
CA LEU A 125 -1.27 -16.54 22.94
C LEU A 125 -2.56 -17.37 22.83
N VAL A 126 -3.09 -17.57 21.61
CA VAL A 126 -4.24 -18.46 21.38
C VAL A 126 -3.86 -19.92 21.65
N ASP A 127 -2.73 -20.39 21.13
CA ASP A 127 -2.23 -21.76 21.33
C ASP A 127 -1.91 -22.07 22.80
N GLU A 128 -1.49 -21.07 23.56
CA GLU A 128 -1.30 -21.14 25.03
C GLU A 128 -2.62 -21.03 25.83
N GLY A 129 -3.77 -20.85 25.15
CA GLY A 129 -5.09 -20.67 25.79
C GLY A 129 -5.28 -19.35 26.54
N LYS A 130 -4.36 -18.38 26.34
CA LYS A 130 -4.38 -17.05 26.98
C LYS A 130 -5.25 -16.03 26.24
N LEU A 131 -5.55 -16.26 24.97
CA LEU A 131 -6.40 -15.42 24.13
C LEU A 131 -7.53 -16.28 23.57
N LYS A 132 -8.77 -15.80 23.69
CA LYS A 132 -9.99 -16.42 23.14
C LYS A 132 -10.74 -15.46 22.23
N GLY A 133 -11.62 -15.98 21.40
CA GLY A 133 -12.38 -15.20 20.44
C GLY A 133 -11.47 -14.61 19.35
N PHE A 134 -10.48 -15.37 18.89
CA PHE A 134 -9.53 -14.89 17.90
C PHE A 134 -9.99 -15.24 16.50
N THR A 135 -10.14 -14.23 15.66
CA THR A 135 -10.65 -14.36 14.30
C THR A 135 -9.81 -15.32 13.47
N GLY A 136 -10.46 -16.29 12.86
CA GLY A 136 -9.86 -17.34 12.04
C GLY A 136 -9.45 -18.59 12.84
N VAL A 137 -9.56 -18.58 14.18
CA VAL A 137 -9.29 -19.76 15.02
C VAL A 137 -10.56 -20.21 15.72
N ASP A 138 -11.02 -19.46 16.70
CA ASP A 138 -12.23 -19.75 17.50
C ASP A 138 -13.36 -18.71 17.29
N ASP A 139 -13.13 -17.69 16.45
CA ASP A 139 -14.12 -16.75 15.96
C ASP A 139 -14.07 -16.71 14.42
N PRO A 140 -15.23 -16.67 13.72
CA PRO A 140 -15.25 -16.80 12.26
C PRO A 140 -14.67 -15.57 11.56
N TYR A 141 -14.04 -15.81 10.41
CA TYR A 141 -13.76 -14.82 9.39
C TYR A 141 -14.62 -15.14 8.16
N GLU A 142 -15.51 -14.24 7.80
CA GLU A 142 -16.36 -14.35 6.63
C GLU A 142 -15.65 -13.75 5.42
N GLU A 143 -15.10 -14.59 4.54
CA GLU A 143 -14.42 -14.10 3.32
C GLU A 143 -15.36 -13.23 2.48
N PRO A 144 -14.86 -12.14 1.87
CA PRO A 144 -15.68 -11.32 0.98
C PRO A 144 -16.11 -12.11 -0.25
N GLU A 145 -17.37 -11.92 -0.68
CA GLU A 145 -17.92 -12.62 -1.84
C GLU A 145 -17.54 -11.95 -3.17
N HIS A 146 -17.48 -10.63 -3.16
CA HIS A 146 -17.25 -9.83 -4.37
C HIS A 146 -16.29 -8.66 -4.08
N PRO A 147 -15.04 -8.93 -3.64
CA PRO A 147 -14.04 -7.87 -3.47
C PRO A 147 -13.60 -7.35 -4.84
N GLU A 148 -13.23 -6.09 -4.93
CA GLU A 148 -12.65 -5.52 -6.16
C GLU A 148 -11.33 -6.19 -6.52
N LEU A 149 -10.58 -6.66 -5.52
CA LEU A 149 -9.33 -7.38 -5.73
C LEU A 149 -9.06 -8.40 -4.61
N VAL A 150 -8.48 -9.54 -4.99
CA VAL A 150 -7.86 -10.50 -4.07
C VAL A 150 -6.36 -10.51 -4.30
N VAL A 151 -5.57 -10.34 -3.25
CA VAL A 151 -4.11 -10.51 -3.24
C VAL A 151 -3.74 -11.67 -2.33
N GLU A 152 -2.92 -12.61 -2.81
CA GLU A 152 -2.57 -13.84 -2.11
C GLU A 152 -1.14 -13.76 -1.56
N THR A 153 -1.00 -13.12 -0.41
CA THR A 153 0.32 -12.75 0.17
C THR A 153 1.17 -13.93 0.65
N ASP A 154 0.67 -15.13 0.61
CA ASP A 154 1.43 -16.37 0.80
C ASP A 154 1.92 -16.96 -0.53
N GLN A 155 1.51 -16.41 -1.69
CA GLN A 155 1.87 -16.86 -3.02
C GLN A 155 2.61 -15.80 -3.84
N GLU A 156 2.43 -14.52 -3.54
CA GLU A 156 3.01 -13.40 -4.29
C GLU A 156 3.81 -12.45 -3.38
N SER A 157 4.73 -11.69 -3.97
CA SER A 157 5.53 -10.71 -3.24
C SER A 157 4.71 -9.46 -2.88
N VAL A 158 5.25 -8.64 -1.99
CA VAL A 158 4.65 -7.34 -1.62
C VAL A 158 4.57 -6.44 -2.86
N GLU A 159 5.62 -6.39 -3.65
CA GLU A 159 5.73 -5.59 -4.88
C GLU A 159 4.67 -6.01 -5.90
N GLU A 160 4.47 -7.31 -6.07
CA GLU A 160 3.45 -7.86 -6.96
C GLU A 160 2.03 -7.49 -6.50
N SER A 161 1.75 -7.67 -5.21
CA SER A 161 0.47 -7.28 -4.60
C SER A 161 0.20 -5.78 -4.78
N VAL A 162 1.20 -4.93 -4.52
CA VAL A 162 1.12 -3.46 -4.67
C VAL A 162 0.84 -3.09 -6.13
N ARG A 163 1.61 -3.67 -7.08
CA ARG A 163 1.40 -3.44 -8.52
C ARG A 163 -0.03 -3.78 -8.96
N ARG A 164 -0.57 -4.91 -8.49
CA ARG A 164 -1.94 -5.34 -8.80
C ARG A 164 -2.99 -4.39 -8.20
N ILE A 165 -2.73 -3.87 -7.00
CA ILE A 165 -3.63 -2.90 -6.35
C ILE A 165 -3.65 -1.60 -7.14
N PHE A 166 -2.49 -1.05 -7.55
CA PHE A 166 -2.44 0.17 -8.35
C PHE A 166 -3.12 -0.01 -9.71
N ALA A 167 -2.86 -1.11 -10.41
CA ALA A 167 -3.53 -1.44 -11.66
C ALA A 167 -5.07 -1.49 -11.51
N LYS A 168 -5.57 -2.04 -10.41
CA LYS A 168 -7.01 -2.07 -10.13
C LYS A 168 -7.56 -0.67 -9.84
N LEU A 169 -6.83 0.18 -9.12
CA LEU A 169 -7.24 1.56 -8.85
C LEU A 169 -7.30 2.41 -10.14
N GLU A 170 -6.39 2.17 -11.07
CA GLU A 170 -6.38 2.78 -12.41
C GLU A 170 -7.56 2.27 -13.26
N GLU A 171 -7.81 0.97 -13.29
CA GLU A 171 -8.95 0.34 -13.97
C GLU A 171 -10.29 0.92 -13.49
N LEU A 172 -10.41 1.15 -12.17
CA LEU A 172 -11.60 1.75 -11.56
C LEU A 172 -11.69 3.28 -11.71
N GLY A 173 -10.70 3.92 -12.31
CA GLY A 173 -10.66 5.37 -12.55
C GLY A 173 -10.39 6.21 -11.30
N TYR A 174 -9.82 5.63 -10.25
CA TYR A 174 -9.40 6.36 -9.04
C TYR A 174 -8.03 7.00 -9.17
N LEU A 175 -7.16 6.42 -9.99
CA LEU A 175 -5.84 6.94 -10.30
C LEU A 175 -5.68 7.06 -11.83
N GLU A 176 -4.87 8.02 -12.24
CA GLU A 176 -4.39 8.09 -13.62
C GLU A 176 -3.22 7.09 -13.77
N PRO A 177 -3.10 6.40 -14.91
CA PRO A 177 -1.93 5.58 -15.19
C PRO A 177 -0.66 6.38 -15.00
N GLU A 178 0.38 5.78 -14.42
CA GLU A 178 1.69 6.41 -14.42
C GLU A 178 2.10 6.66 -15.88
N ALA A 179 2.38 7.93 -16.21
CA ALA A 179 3.01 8.24 -17.47
C ALA A 179 4.31 7.43 -17.51
N GLN A 180 4.40 6.44 -18.40
CA GLN A 180 5.67 5.80 -18.70
C GLN A 180 6.61 6.93 -19.09
N GLU A 181 7.61 7.22 -18.25
CA GLU A 181 8.76 7.98 -18.69
C GLU A 181 9.35 7.19 -19.86
N MET A 182 8.99 7.61 -21.06
CA MET A 182 9.70 7.18 -22.26
C MET A 182 11.13 7.67 -22.07
N HIS A 183 12.03 6.76 -21.74
CA HIS A 183 13.44 7.03 -21.85
C HIS A 183 13.71 7.49 -23.30
N GLU A 184 14.02 8.76 -23.46
CA GLU A 184 14.40 9.37 -24.74
C GLU A 184 15.68 8.79 -25.35
N ASP A 185 16.23 7.72 -24.77
CA ASP A 185 17.46 7.08 -25.27
C ASP A 185 17.24 6.11 -26.45
N ASP A 186 16.00 5.71 -26.74
CA ASP A 186 15.73 4.81 -27.89
C ASP A 186 15.47 5.53 -29.22
N ALA A 187 15.48 6.87 -29.25
CA ALA A 187 15.20 7.64 -30.46
C ALA A 187 16.45 8.16 -31.21
N ARG A 188 17.67 7.76 -30.81
CA ARG A 188 18.92 8.17 -31.49
C ARG A 188 19.62 7.05 -32.22
N VAL A 189 18.90 6.24 -32.96
CA VAL A 189 19.47 5.40 -34.03
C VAL A 189 18.78 5.79 -35.35
N VAL A 190 19.08 6.96 -35.84
CA VAL A 190 18.79 7.29 -37.24
C VAL A 190 19.98 8.05 -37.82
N THR A 191 20.77 7.34 -38.61
CA THR A 191 21.48 7.76 -39.80
C THR A 191 22.45 8.94 -39.71
N GLU A 192 23.72 8.65 -39.45
CA GLU A 192 24.79 9.45 -40.01
C GLU A 192 25.00 9.06 -41.49
N PRO A 193 25.08 10.02 -42.39
CA PRO A 193 25.52 9.77 -43.76
C PRO A 193 27.07 9.56 -43.80
N PRO A 194 27.62 8.82 -44.79
CA PRO A 194 29.04 8.51 -44.82
C PRO A 194 29.89 9.76 -45.06
N GLN A 195 30.78 10.05 -44.12
CA GLN A 195 31.74 11.14 -44.28
C GLN A 195 32.90 10.67 -45.17
N GLY A 196 33.08 11.40 -46.24
CA GLY A 196 34.20 11.30 -47.15
C GLY A 196 35.53 11.79 -46.51
N ASP A 197 36.60 11.20 -47.00
CA ASP A 197 38.02 11.47 -46.72
C ASP A 197 38.38 12.96 -46.59
N ARG A 198 38.97 13.35 -45.46
CA ARG A 198 39.90 14.49 -45.38
C ARG A 198 41.05 14.20 -44.44
N LYS A 199 42.30 14.34 -45.01
CA LYS A 199 43.61 14.22 -44.35
C LYS A 199 43.78 15.21 -43.17
N PRO A 200 44.64 14.85 -42.19
CA PRO A 200 44.93 15.72 -41.04
C PRO A 200 46.05 16.74 -41.33
N PRO A 201 46.04 17.91 -40.69
CA PRO A 201 47.23 18.74 -40.52
C PRO A 201 47.95 18.45 -39.18
N GLN A 202 49.25 18.49 -39.24
CA GLN A 202 50.25 18.35 -38.17
C GLN A 202 50.39 19.60 -37.29
N GLY A 203 50.84 19.35 -36.05
CA GLY A 203 51.61 20.26 -35.17
C GLY A 203 50.71 21.03 -34.15
N ASP A 204 51.04 21.24 -32.90
CA ASP A 204 52.22 21.23 -32.11
C ASP A 204 51.87 21.26 -30.61
N ARG A 205 52.66 20.62 -29.82
CA ARG A 205 53.05 20.64 -28.42
C ARG A 205 52.60 21.78 -27.50
N LYS A 206 52.44 21.33 -26.24
CA LYS A 206 52.68 21.97 -24.90
C LYS A 206 51.36 22.29 -24.17
N GLY A 207 51.16 21.81 -23.00
CA GLY A 207 51.77 21.72 -21.74
C GLY A 207 50.74 21.33 -20.67
N SER A 208 51.12 20.41 -19.83
CA SER A 208 50.53 20.08 -18.52
C SER A 208 50.74 21.24 -17.50
N PRO A 209 50.39 21.13 -16.24
CA PRO A 209 49.42 20.27 -15.48
C PRO A 209 48.73 20.96 -14.31
N LEU A 210 47.98 20.15 -13.51
CA LEU A 210 47.72 20.37 -12.06
C LEU A 210 46.61 21.38 -11.68
N LEU A 211 45.68 21.10 -10.79
CA LEU A 211 45.74 20.76 -9.38
C LEU A 211 44.34 20.47 -8.84
N TYR A 212 44.15 19.36 -8.17
CA TYR A 212 43.84 19.19 -6.74
C TYR A 212 42.60 19.92 -6.18
N SER A 213 41.66 19.17 -5.71
CA SER A 213 41.51 18.57 -4.38
C SER A 213 40.62 19.35 -3.41
N ARG A 214 39.91 18.59 -2.61
CA ARG A 214 39.33 18.89 -1.29
C ARG A 214 37.91 19.46 -1.30
N LEU A 215 37.00 19.04 -0.48
CA LEU A 215 36.93 18.39 0.84
C LEU A 215 35.52 17.88 1.03
N ALA A 216 35.28 16.75 1.36
CA ALA A 216 35.07 16.00 2.60
C ALA A 216 34.81 16.83 3.87
N ARG A 217 33.74 16.40 4.55
CA ARG A 217 33.47 16.44 5.98
C ARG A 217 32.51 17.49 6.52
N ARG A 218 31.65 16.92 7.24
CA ARG A 218 31.08 17.11 8.60
C ARG A 218 29.57 17.27 8.51
N GLY A 219 28.78 16.61 9.29
CA GLY A 219 28.91 15.90 10.55
C GLY A 219 27.71 16.21 11.40
N ARG A 220 27.10 15.19 11.89
CA ARG A 220 26.34 15.09 13.15
C ARG A 220 25.91 16.38 13.85
N VAL A 221 24.65 16.54 14.09
CA VAL A 221 24.04 16.48 15.45
C VAL A 221 22.65 15.90 15.27
#